data_3898ac4a6123d22791243c05a174b1d3
#
_entry.id   3898ac4a6123d22791243c05a174b1d3
#
_cell.length_a   1.000
_cell.length_b   1.000
_cell.length_c   1.000
_cell.angle_alpha   90.00
_cell.angle_beta   90.00
_cell.angle_gamma   90.00
#
_symmetry.space_group_name_H-M   'P 1'
#
loop_
_entity.id
_entity.type
_entity.pdbx_description
1 polymer ?
#
loop_
_entity_poly.entity_id
_entity_poly.type
_entity_poly.pdbx_seq_one_letter_code
_entity_poly.pdbx_strand_id
1 'polypeptide(L)'
;MAALSYREKTLYASLVAEIVVYGPYFFLHGGNSVNKVAGMIIAIIVLQVLLQGLIALVTRNRTTDERDRLIELRGYRAGYLTFATLMVVGLGLLWAHAAAGRLPVENKMMGLHFLNVFFGMLVIADITKTVTQIVSYRRAL
;
A
#
# COMPACT_ATOMS: atom_id res chain seq x y z
N MET A 1 11.91 -7.42 -26.99
CA MET A 1 11.33 -7.07 -25.69
C MET A 1 12.43 -7.28 -24.64
N ALA A 2 12.85 -6.22 -23.92
CA ALA A 2 13.85 -6.37 -22.87
C ALA A 2 13.26 -7.23 -21.74
N ALA A 3 14.01 -8.23 -21.28
CA ALA A 3 13.56 -9.09 -20.17
C ALA A 3 13.46 -8.25 -18.91
N LEU A 4 12.32 -8.34 -18.23
CA LEU A 4 12.08 -7.64 -16.95
C LEU A 4 13.14 -8.06 -15.92
N SER A 5 13.71 -7.07 -15.22
CA SER A 5 14.65 -7.33 -14.13
C SER A 5 13.97 -8.08 -12.97
N TYR A 6 14.77 -8.70 -12.11
CA TYR A 6 14.24 -9.35 -10.90
C TYR A 6 13.38 -8.38 -10.06
N ARG A 7 13.88 -7.17 -9.87
CA ARG A 7 13.20 -6.11 -9.10
C ARG A 7 11.87 -5.70 -9.73
N GLU A 8 11.83 -5.52 -11.05
CA GLU A 8 10.59 -5.20 -11.75
C GLU A 8 9.53 -6.31 -11.60
N LYS A 9 9.93 -7.58 -11.74
CA LYS A 9 9.02 -8.72 -11.52
C LYS A 9 8.43 -8.71 -10.11
N THR A 10 9.25 -8.45 -9.09
CA THR A 10 8.82 -8.37 -7.70
C THR A 10 7.84 -7.21 -7.47
N LEU A 11 8.10 -6.04 -8.07
CA LEU A 11 7.20 -4.88 -7.96
C LEU A 11 5.84 -5.13 -8.62
N TYR A 12 5.81 -5.74 -9.81
CA TYR A 12 4.54 -6.11 -10.45
C TYR A 12 3.78 -7.16 -9.63
N ALA A 13 4.46 -8.15 -9.08
CA ALA A 13 3.83 -9.15 -8.24
C ALA A 13 3.25 -8.53 -6.94
N SER A 14 3.98 -7.62 -6.28
CA SER A 14 3.48 -6.87 -5.12
C SER A 14 2.24 -6.05 -5.49
N LEU A 15 2.28 -5.29 -6.58
CA LEU A 15 1.15 -4.47 -7.02
C LEU A 15 -0.09 -5.32 -7.31
N VAL A 16 0.07 -6.46 -7.99
CA VAL A 16 -1.03 -7.39 -8.26
C VAL A 16 -1.59 -7.96 -6.96
N ALA A 17 -0.71 -8.36 -6.03
CA ALA A 17 -1.13 -8.87 -4.72
C ALA A 17 -1.93 -7.83 -3.93
N GLU A 18 -1.46 -6.57 -3.91
CA GLU A 18 -2.15 -5.45 -3.26
C GLU A 18 -3.55 -5.23 -3.86
N ILE A 19 -3.66 -5.16 -5.19
CA ILE A 19 -4.93 -4.95 -5.88
C ILE A 19 -5.90 -6.13 -5.63
N VAL A 20 -5.41 -7.36 -5.71
CA VAL A 20 -6.23 -8.57 -5.53
C VAL A 20 -6.76 -8.70 -4.10
N VAL A 21 -5.99 -8.30 -3.09
CA VAL A 21 -6.42 -8.39 -1.69
C VAL A 21 -7.19 -7.16 -1.26
N TYR A 22 -6.67 -5.96 -1.52
CA TYR A 22 -7.30 -4.73 -1.04
C TYR A 22 -8.51 -4.30 -1.88
N GLY A 23 -8.51 -4.60 -3.19
CA GLY A 23 -9.64 -4.28 -4.05
C GLY A 23 -10.96 -4.85 -3.52
N PRO A 24 -11.11 -6.17 -3.38
CA PRO A 24 -12.33 -6.76 -2.84
C PRO A 24 -12.66 -6.29 -1.42
N TYR A 25 -11.66 -6.04 -0.58
CA TYR A 25 -11.88 -5.55 0.77
C TYR A 25 -12.60 -4.20 0.78
N PHE A 26 -12.11 -3.21 0.03
CA PHE A 26 -12.69 -1.87 0.02
C PHE A 26 -13.97 -1.77 -0.81
N PHE A 27 -14.05 -2.51 -1.95
CA PHE A 27 -15.20 -2.43 -2.84
C PHE A 27 -16.41 -3.26 -2.38
N LEU A 28 -16.16 -4.40 -1.72
CA LEU A 28 -17.27 -5.31 -1.40
C LEU A 28 -17.86 -5.05 -0.01
N HIS A 29 -17.09 -4.72 1.01
CA HIS A 29 -17.66 -4.68 2.37
C HIS A 29 -17.04 -3.68 3.36
N GLY A 30 -15.90 -3.07 3.12
CA GLY A 30 -15.16 -2.40 4.19
C GLY A 30 -14.99 -3.33 5.41
N GLY A 31 -14.05 -3.10 6.28
CA GLY A 31 -13.88 -3.95 7.46
C GLY A 31 -14.98 -3.75 8.49
N ASN A 32 -15.90 -4.68 8.62
CA ASN A 32 -16.96 -4.64 9.64
C ASN A 32 -16.49 -5.12 11.03
N SER A 33 -15.24 -5.55 11.15
CA SER A 33 -14.63 -5.96 12.43
C SER A 33 -13.12 -5.85 12.40
N VAL A 34 -12.51 -5.61 13.57
CA VAL A 34 -11.05 -5.55 13.76
C VAL A 34 -10.38 -6.85 13.27
N ASN A 35 -11.01 -8.00 13.50
CA ASN A 35 -10.48 -9.29 13.07
C ASN A 35 -10.42 -9.42 11.55
N LYS A 36 -11.37 -8.84 10.81
CA LYS A 36 -11.32 -8.82 9.34
C LYS A 36 -10.17 -7.95 8.84
N VAL A 37 -9.97 -6.76 9.41
CA VAL A 37 -8.85 -5.89 9.06
C VAL A 37 -7.53 -6.57 9.35
N ALA A 38 -7.35 -7.14 10.53
CA ALA A 38 -6.14 -7.88 10.90
C ALA A 38 -5.91 -9.08 9.99
N GLY A 39 -6.95 -9.86 9.68
CA GLY A 39 -6.88 -10.99 8.76
C GLY A 39 -6.41 -10.58 7.36
N MET A 40 -6.87 -9.44 6.85
CA MET A 40 -6.44 -8.90 5.55
C MET A 40 -4.98 -8.46 5.56
N ILE A 41 -4.53 -7.80 6.62
CA ILE A 41 -3.11 -7.42 6.78
C ILE A 41 -2.23 -8.68 6.76
N ILE A 42 -2.61 -9.71 7.52
CA ILE A 42 -1.87 -10.97 7.55
C ILE A 42 -1.90 -11.64 6.16
N ALA A 43 -3.05 -11.67 5.50
CA ALA A 43 -3.19 -12.28 4.18
C ALA A 43 -2.29 -11.62 3.13
N ILE A 44 -2.20 -10.29 3.11
CA ILE A 44 -1.32 -9.59 2.16
C ILE A 44 0.15 -9.83 2.46
N ILE A 45 0.55 -9.84 3.74
CA ILE A 45 1.93 -10.13 4.14
C ILE A 45 2.31 -11.55 3.69
N VAL A 46 1.47 -12.54 3.96
CA VAL A 46 1.72 -13.93 3.57
C VAL A 46 1.80 -14.05 2.05
N LEU A 47 0.86 -13.44 1.33
CA LEU A 47 0.83 -13.46 -0.13
C LEU A 47 2.09 -12.79 -0.73
N GLN A 48 2.51 -11.64 -0.21
CA GLN A 48 3.74 -10.97 -0.65
C GLN A 48 4.98 -11.82 -0.40
N VAL A 49 5.10 -12.42 0.77
CA VAL A 49 6.23 -13.30 1.12
C VAL A 49 6.28 -14.51 0.17
N LEU A 50 5.13 -15.15 -0.09
CA LEU A 50 5.05 -16.29 -1.01
C LEU A 50 5.42 -15.89 -2.44
N LEU A 51 4.88 -14.78 -2.95
CA LEU A 51 5.20 -14.29 -4.30
C LEU A 51 6.67 -13.92 -4.43
N GLN A 52 7.23 -13.19 -3.47
CA GLN A 52 8.65 -12.84 -3.47
C GLN A 52 9.54 -14.08 -3.37
N GLY A 53 9.16 -15.06 -2.56
CA GLY A 53 9.84 -16.36 -2.46
C GLY A 53 9.84 -17.10 -3.79
N LEU A 54 8.69 -17.20 -4.45
CA LEU A 54 8.57 -17.85 -5.77
C LEU A 54 9.44 -17.14 -6.82
N ILE A 55 9.38 -15.80 -6.89
CA ILE A 55 10.21 -15.02 -7.82
C ILE A 55 11.69 -15.22 -7.53
N ALA A 56 12.08 -15.28 -6.25
CA ALA A 56 13.44 -15.51 -5.83
C ALA A 56 13.97 -16.91 -6.23
N LEU A 57 13.11 -17.92 -6.21
CA LEU A 57 13.46 -19.28 -6.64
C LEU A 57 13.63 -19.38 -8.16
N VAL A 58 12.78 -18.68 -8.92
CA VAL A 58 12.79 -18.73 -10.40
C VAL A 58 13.89 -17.85 -10.99
N THR A 59 14.27 -16.77 -10.30
CA THR A 59 15.23 -15.79 -10.85
C THR A 59 16.63 -16.01 -10.29
N ARG A 60 17.51 -16.48 -11.15
CA ARG A 60 18.90 -16.86 -10.81
C ARG A 60 19.80 -15.66 -10.52
N ASN A 61 19.53 -14.49 -11.08
CA ASN A 61 20.38 -13.29 -11.00
C ASN A 61 19.72 -12.22 -10.09
N ARG A 62 20.35 -11.96 -8.94
CA ARG A 62 19.82 -11.07 -7.88
C ARG A 62 20.72 -9.83 -7.65
N THR A 63 21.53 -9.46 -8.64
CA THR A 63 22.40 -8.28 -8.50
C THR A 63 21.54 -7.02 -8.38
N THR A 64 21.74 -6.29 -7.29
CA THR A 64 21.13 -4.98 -7.06
C THR A 64 22.14 -3.93 -7.50
N ASP A 65 21.75 -3.07 -8.43
CA ASP A 65 22.57 -1.96 -8.92
C ASP A 65 22.28 -0.67 -8.14
N GLU A 66 23.18 0.31 -8.17
CA GLU A 66 22.97 1.65 -7.57
C GLU A 66 21.70 2.33 -8.10
N ARG A 67 21.40 2.11 -9.36
CA ARG A 67 20.15 2.57 -9.99
C ARG A 67 18.93 2.00 -9.29
N ASP A 68 18.90 0.72 -8.96
CA ASP A 68 17.81 0.08 -8.25
C ASP A 68 17.57 0.74 -6.89
N ARG A 69 18.65 1.07 -6.19
CA ARG A 69 18.58 1.77 -4.89
C ARG A 69 18.00 3.18 -5.03
N LEU A 70 18.37 3.93 -6.07
CA LEU A 70 17.81 5.26 -6.32
C LEU A 70 16.31 5.20 -6.64
N ILE A 71 15.89 4.23 -7.43
CA ILE A 71 14.47 4.01 -7.76
C ILE A 71 13.69 3.63 -6.49
N GLU A 72 14.25 2.77 -5.67
CA GLU A 72 13.67 2.36 -4.38
C GLU A 72 13.47 3.58 -3.46
N LEU A 73 14.48 4.42 -3.30
CA LEU A 73 14.40 5.65 -2.49
C LEU A 73 13.35 6.64 -3.01
N ARG A 74 13.24 6.80 -4.34
CA ARG A 74 12.18 7.64 -4.94
C ARG A 74 10.79 7.11 -4.62
N GLY A 75 10.60 5.80 -4.69
CA GLY A 75 9.35 5.16 -4.31
C GLY A 75 9.00 5.39 -2.86
N TYR A 76 9.93 5.15 -1.93
CA TYR A 76 9.72 5.40 -0.51
C TYR A 76 9.39 6.87 -0.22
N ARG A 77 10.09 7.81 -0.85
CA ARG A 77 9.79 9.23 -0.72
C ARG A 77 8.38 9.56 -1.19
N ALA A 78 7.95 9.05 -2.35
CA ALA A 78 6.60 9.25 -2.87
C ALA A 78 5.54 8.66 -1.93
N GLY A 79 5.71 7.42 -1.47
CA GLY A 79 4.81 6.78 -0.52
C GLY A 79 4.71 7.54 0.80
N TYR A 80 5.85 7.97 1.37
CA TYR A 80 5.87 8.76 2.59
C TYR A 80 5.14 10.10 2.43
N LEU A 81 5.40 10.85 1.36
CA LEU A 81 4.74 12.11 1.10
C LEU A 81 3.23 11.94 0.90
N THR A 82 2.81 10.89 0.18
CA THR A 82 1.40 10.56 0.01
C THR A 82 0.75 10.26 1.36
N PHE A 83 1.37 9.43 2.19
CA PHE A 83 0.85 9.10 3.51
C PHE A 83 0.76 10.34 4.41
N ALA A 84 1.82 11.15 4.47
CA ALA A 84 1.84 12.37 5.27
C ALA A 84 0.75 13.37 4.81
N THR A 85 0.56 13.52 3.50
CA THR A 85 -0.49 14.39 2.93
C THR A 85 -1.88 13.88 3.31
N LEU A 86 -2.14 12.58 3.14
CA LEU A 86 -3.42 11.98 3.50
C LEU A 86 -3.70 12.10 5.00
N MET A 87 -2.68 11.95 5.86
CA MET A 87 -2.80 12.15 7.30
C MET A 87 -3.17 13.59 7.66
N VAL A 88 -2.50 14.58 7.07
CA VAL A 88 -2.81 16.00 7.31
C VAL A 88 -4.23 16.34 6.86
N VAL A 89 -4.63 15.88 5.67
CA VAL A 89 -5.98 16.08 5.16
C VAL A 89 -7.00 15.37 6.05
N GLY A 90 -6.76 14.12 6.44
CA GLY A 90 -7.65 13.35 7.30
C GLY A 90 -7.84 13.99 8.67
N LEU A 91 -6.74 14.46 9.30
CA LEU A 91 -6.80 15.17 10.57
C LEU A 91 -7.53 16.52 10.44
N GLY A 92 -7.31 17.26 9.34
CA GLY A 92 -8.02 18.50 9.06
C GLY A 92 -9.54 18.29 8.91
N LEU A 93 -9.94 17.25 8.17
CA LEU A 93 -11.35 16.90 8.04
C LEU A 93 -11.95 16.45 9.38
N LEU A 94 -11.23 15.67 10.17
CA LEU A 94 -11.65 15.26 11.51
C LEU A 94 -11.86 16.46 12.41
N TRP A 95 -10.91 17.39 12.42
CA TRP A 95 -11.03 18.64 13.18
C TRP A 95 -12.24 19.48 12.74
N ALA A 96 -12.45 19.64 11.44
CA ALA A 96 -13.59 20.36 10.90
C ALA A 96 -14.95 19.75 11.31
N HIS A 97 -15.05 18.40 11.31
CA HIS A 97 -16.24 17.69 11.78
C HIS A 97 -16.44 17.85 13.28
N ALA A 98 -15.36 17.81 14.07
CA ALA A 98 -15.39 18.05 15.50
C ALA A 98 -15.89 19.46 15.83
N ALA A 99 -15.32 20.48 15.16
CA ALA A 99 -15.69 21.87 15.34
C ALA A 99 -17.16 22.15 14.95
N ALA A 100 -17.69 21.42 13.98
CA ALA A 100 -19.10 21.48 13.57
C ALA A 100 -20.06 20.67 14.46
N GLY A 101 -19.58 20.04 15.56
CA GLY A 101 -20.39 19.19 16.44
C GLY A 101 -20.96 17.92 15.76
N ARG A 102 -20.37 17.48 14.66
CA ARG A 102 -20.85 16.36 13.83
C ARG A 102 -20.21 15.02 14.17
N LEU A 103 -19.34 14.97 15.19
CA LEU A 103 -18.72 13.71 15.62
C LEU A 103 -19.67 12.96 16.56
N PRO A 104 -20.14 11.77 16.22
CA PRO A 104 -20.91 10.93 17.12
C PRO A 104 -19.96 10.28 18.14
N VAL A 105 -19.73 10.95 19.27
CA VAL A 105 -18.73 10.56 20.30
C VAL A 105 -19.06 9.22 20.98
N GLU A 106 -20.28 8.74 20.91
CA GLU A 106 -20.75 7.54 21.65
C GLU A 106 -20.79 6.25 20.83
N ASN A 107 -20.35 6.25 19.58
CA ASN A 107 -20.57 5.09 18.69
C ASN A 107 -19.32 4.17 18.65
N LYS A 108 -19.46 2.93 19.16
CA LYS A 108 -18.42 1.87 19.06
C LYS A 108 -17.94 1.62 17.62
N MET A 109 -18.75 1.96 16.63
CA MET A 109 -18.42 1.87 15.20
C MET A 109 -17.41 2.94 14.75
N MET A 110 -17.24 4.03 15.52
CA MET A 110 -16.35 5.13 15.16
C MET A 110 -14.88 4.70 15.12
N GLY A 111 -14.44 3.93 16.12
CA GLY A 111 -13.08 3.40 16.16
C GLY A 111 -12.76 2.50 14.95
N LEU A 112 -13.72 1.67 14.54
CA LEU A 112 -13.57 0.80 13.38
C LEU A 112 -13.54 1.60 12.07
N HIS A 113 -14.35 2.67 11.96
CA HIS A 113 -14.33 3.56 10.80
C HIS A 113 -12.97 4.26 10.66
N PHE A 114 -12.43 4.81 11.76
CA PHE A 114 -11.07 5.37 11.74
C PHE A 114 -10.01 4.35 11.34
N LEU A 115 -10.07 3.15 11.88
CA LEU A 115 -9.13 2.09 11.55
C LEU A 115 -9.17 1.76 10.05
N ASN A 116 -10.35 1.68 9.44
CA ASN A 116 -10.51 1.47 8.00
C ASN A 116 -9.95 2.65 7.18
N VAL A 117 -10.18 3.90 7.61
CA VAL A 117 -9.65 5.09 6.94
C VAL A 117 -8.13 5.11 6.99
N PHE A 118 -7.52 4.90 8.17
CA PHE A 118 -6.07 4.83 8.31
C PHE A 118 -5.46 3.68 7.50
N PHE A 119 -6.11 2.52 7.52
CA PHE A 119 -5.69 1.40 6.70
C PHE A 119 -5.75 1.73 5.20
N GLY A 120 -6.81 2.39 4.75
CA GLY A 120 -6.91 2.89 3.37
C GLY A 120 -5.80 3.86 3.00
N MET A 121 -5.43 4.78 3.90
CA MET A 121 -4.31 5.71 3.68
C MET A 121 -2.97 4.97 3.52
N LEU A 122 -2.73 3.95 4.33
CA LEU A 122 -1.53 3.09 4.23
C LEU A 122 -1.48 2.36 2.89
N VAL A 123 -2.60 1.77 2.47
CA VAL A 123 -2.71 1.06 1.18
C VAL A 123 -2.45 1.99 0.00
N ILE A 124 -3.04 3.19 -0.01
CA ILE A 124 -2.82 4.19 -1.06
C ILE A 124 -1.34 4.60 -1.11
N ALA A 125 -0.71 4.80 0.04
CA ALA A 125 0.70 5.17 0.11
C ALA A 125 1.61 4.04 -0.42
N ASP A 126 1.31 2.78 -0.10
CA ASP A 126 2.09 1.63 -0.57
C ASP A 126 1.93 1.41 -2.08
N ILE A 127 0.71 1.51 -2.60
CA ILE A 127 0.45 1.49 -4.05
C ILE A 127 1.20 2.64 -4.74
N THR A 128 1.18 3.86 -4.19
CA THR A 128 1.89 5.01 -4.77
C THR A 128 3.39 4.76 -4.81
N LYS A 129 3.99 4.20 -3.75
CA LYS A 129 5.39 3.77 -3.70
C LYS A 129 5.69 2.80 -4.83
N THR A 130 4.92 1.73 -4.94
CA THR A 130 5.13 0.64 -5.89
C THR A 130 4.97 1.13 -7.34
N VAL A 131 3.93 1.91 -7.62
CA VAL A 131 3.70 2.51 -8.95
C VAL A 131 4.83 3.48 -9.32
N THR A 132 5.30 4.32 -8.38
CA THR A 132 6.41 5.26 -8.62
C THR A 132 7.70 4.50 -8.98
N GLN A 133 7.98 3.39 -8.33
CA GLN A 133 9.12 2.54 -8.65
C GLN A 133 8.98 1.93 -10.06
N ILE A 134 7.83 1.36 -10.40
CA ILE A 134 7.57 0.79 -11.73
C ILE A 134 7.74 1.85 -12.82
N VAL A 135 7.15 3.03 -12.64
CA VAL A 135 7.27 4.15 -13.60
C VAL A 135 8.73 4.60 -13.74
N SER A 136 9.48 4.64 -12.64
CA SER A 136 10.89 5.01 -12.64
C SER A 136 11.75 4.00 -13.41
N TYR A 137 11.45 2.70 -13.32
CA TYR A 137 12.09 1.67 -14.13
C TYR A 137 11.80 1.87 -15.62
N ARG A 138 10.54 2.18 -15.97
CA ARG A 138 10.12 2.39 -17.36
C ARG A 138 10.69 3.65 -18.02
N ARG A 139 10.84 4.73 -17.26
CA ARG A 139 11.36 6.01 -17.78
C ARG A 139 12.89 6.03 -17.94
N ALA A 140 13.57 5.13 -17.32
CA ALA A 140 15.01 5.05 -17.36
C ALA A 140 15.53 4.09 -18.47
N LEU A 141 14.63 3.50 -19.26
CA LEU A 141 14.88 2.78 -20.51
C LEU A 141 14.67 3.71 -21.70
#